data_f4d00c02cec5d9a9388e2356e3dfe276
#
_entry.id   f4d00c02cec5d9a9388e2356e3dfe276
#
_cell.length_a   1.000
_cell.length_b   1.000
_cell.length_c   1.000
_cell.angle_alpha   90.00
_cell.angle_beta   90.00
_cell.angle_gamma   90.00
#
_symmetry.space_group_name_H-M   'P 1'
#
loop_
_entity.id
_entity.type
_entity.pdbx_description
1 polymer ?
#
loop_
_entity_poly.entity_id
_entity_poly.type
_entity_poly.pdbx_seq_one_letter_code
_entity_poly.pdbx_strand_id
1 'polypeptide(L)'
;TVFNKHELPEDPTIYLVNVNKTDPTQSKPGHENIKILPHIPYIQDKPFTQEDYLQLRERVLIKLEKMGLTDLRQHIVTEDMWTPDDIEKTYGSHKGSIYGTVSNRKKNHGFKHSKHSEKYDNLYFVGGTVNPGGGMPMVTMSGQQVRDKIVQRDQEND
;
A
#
# COMPACT_ATOMS: atom_id res chain seq x y z
N THR A 1 -2.84 15.46 -8.10
CA THR A 1 -2.50 14.68 -9.33
C THR A 1 -2.83 13.22 -9.16
N VAL A 2 -2.16 12.46 -8.29
CA VAL A 2 -2.34 11.01 -8.12
C VAL A 2 -3.80 10.58 -7.94
N PHE A 3 -4.54 11.23 -7.02
CA PHE A 3 -5.92 10.85 -6.68
C PHE A 3 -7.00 11.47 -7.57
N ASN A 4 -6.70 12.56 -8.26
CA ASN A 4 -7.70 13.29 -9.06
C ASN A 4 -7.50 13.11 -10.56
N LYS A 5 -6.25 13.12 -11.01
CA LYS A 5 -5.91 12.99 -12.43
C LYS A 5 -5.45 11.58 -12.80
N HIS A 6 -5.11 10.76 -11.79
CA HIS A 6 -4.56 9.43 -11.97
C HIS A 6 -3.31 9.40 -12.86
N GLU A 7 -2.43 10.40 -12.69
CA GLU A 7 -1.17 10.54 -13.41
C GLU A 7 0.01 10.22 -12.49
N LEU A 8 1.09 9.70 -13.06
CA LEU A 8 2.37 9.57 -12.36
C LEU A 8 2.90 10.98 -12.03
N PRO A 9 3.23 11.26 -10.76
CA PRO A 9 3.57 12.62 -10.35
C PRO A 9 4.94 13.05 -10.86
N GLU A 10 5.05 14.31 -11.26
CA GLU A 10 6.32 14.96 -11.57
C GLU A 10 7.16 15.16 -10.29
N ASP A 11 6.52 15.52 -9.19
CA ASP A 11 7.12 15.63 -7.87
C ASP A 11 6.44 14.62 -6.92
N PRO A 12 6.96 13.37 -6.82
CA PRO A 12 6.34 12.31 -6.03
C PRO A 12 6.47 12.58 -4.52
N THR A 13 5.39 12.32 -3.79
CA THR A 13 5.47 12.11 -2.34
C THR A 13 6.10 10.75 -2.09
N ILE A 14 7.16 10.71 -1.31
CA ILE A 14 7.97 9.51 -1.07
C ILE A 14 7.91 9.16 0.42
N TYR A 15 7.56 7.91 0.72
CA TYR A 15 7.79 7.32 2.03
C TYR A 15 9.10 6.52 1.98
N LEU A 16 10.07 6.93 2.79
CA LEU A 16 11.40 6.32 2.86
C LEU A 16 11.60 5.67 4.22
N VAL A 17 12.07 4.43 4.22
CA VAL A 17 12.43 3.70 5.44
C VAL A 17 13.82 3.11 5.29
N ASN A 18 14.69 3.40 6.26
CA ASN A 18 15.94 2.68 6.44
C ASN A 18 15.73 1.62 7.53
N VAL A 19 15.52 0.37 7.12
CA VAL A 19 15.20 -0.72 8.06
C VAL A 19 16.35 -1.03 9.00
N ASN A 20 17.61 -0.82 8.57
CA ASN A 20 18.79 -1.09 9.37
C ASN A 20 18.93 -0.21 10.61
N LYS A 21 18.29 0.96 10.60
CA LYS A 21 18.27 1.83 11.80
C LYS A 21 17.46 1.21 12.95
N THR A 22 16.53 0.31 12.62
CA THR A 22 15.72 -0.42 13.63
C THR A 22 16.28 -1.81 13.89
N ASP A 23 16.69 -2.51 12.84
CA ASP A 23 17.23 -3.86 12.91
C ASP A 23 18.49 -3.98 12.01
N PRO A 24 19.69 -3.89 12.59
CA PRO A 24 20.94 -3.98 11.83
C PRO A 24 21.16 -5.32 11.10
N THR A 25 20.41 -6.36 11.45
CA THR A 25 20.53 -7.70 10.83
C THR A 25 19.90 -7.78 9.44
N GLN A 26 19.15 -6.76 9.04
CA GLN A 26 18.41 -6.71 7.77
C GLN A 26 19.30 -6.48 6.53
N SER A 27 20.59 -6.27 6.72
CA SER A 27 21.56 -6.21 5.62
C SER A 27 22.94 -6.73 6.06
N LYS A 28 23.83 -6.93 5.08
CA LYS A 28 25.24 -7.27 5.34
C LYS A 28 25.95 -6.08 6.04
N PRO A 29 26.98 -6.35 6.83
CA PRO A 29 27.79 -5.28 7.43
C PRO A 29 28.28 -4.28 6.37
N GLY A 30 28.15 -2.99 6.68
CA GLY A 30 28.52 -1.90 5.78
C GLY A 30 27.49 -1.60 4.67
N HIS A 31 26.35 -2.29 4.66
CA HIS A 31 25.25 -2.04 3.72
C HIS A 31 24.01 -1.57 4.46
N GLU A 32 23.09 -0.96 3.74
CA GLU A 32 21.78 -0.56 4.25
C GLU A 32 20.66 -1.08 3.33
N ASN A 33 19.54 -1.46 3.94
CA ASN A 33 18.33 -1.83 3.24
C ASN A 33 17.34 -0.67 3.31
N ILE A 34 17.11 -0.03 2.18
CA ILE A 34 16.26 1.15 2.07
C ILE A 34 15.02 0.81 1.27
N LYS A 35 13.86 1.02 1.89
CA LYS A 35 12.56 0.90 1.23
C LYS A 35 12.05 2.26 0.81
N ILE A 36 11.73 2.39 -0.48
CA ILE A 36 11.27 3.63 -1.10
C ILE A 36 9.87 3.38 -1.67
N LEU A 37 8.86 4.11 -1.21
CA LEU A 37 7.49 4.00 -1.69
C LEU A 37 7.00 5.37 -2.18
N PRO A 38 7.07 5.63 -3.48
CA PRO A 38 6.39 6.78 -4.07
C PRO A 38 4.88 6.54 -4.11
N HIS A 39 4.08 7.56 -3.83
CA HIS A 39 2.64 7.47 -4.02
C HIS A 39 2.30 7.58 -5.52
N ILE A 40 1.68 6.54 -6.06
CA ILE A 40 1.28 6.42 -7.46
C ILE A 40 -0.18 5.98 -7.59
N PRO A 41 -0.83 6.18 -8.75
CA PRO A 41 -2.17 5.66 -9.00
C PRO A 41 -2.19 4.13 -9.07
N TYR A 42 -3.37 3.54 -8.82
CA TYR A 42 -3.67 2.15 -9.15
C TYR A 42 -3.71 1.96 -10.68
N ILE A 43 -3.74 0.72 -11.17
CA ILE A 43 -3.82 0.40 -12.60
C ILE A 43 -5.05 1.08 -13.22
N GLN A 44 -4.81 1.90 -14.25
CA GLN A 44 -5.83 2.63 -14.98
C GLN A 44 -6.35 1.82 -16.17
N ASP A 45 -7.45 2.27 -16.81
CA ASP A 45 -7.97 1.65 -18.04
C ASP A 45 -6.96 1.74 -19.19
N LYS A 46 -6.10 2.75 -19.17
CA LYS A 46 -4.88 2.84 -19.96
C LYS A 46 -3.68 2.71 -19.03
N PRO A 47 -3.11 1.51 -18.86
CA PRO A 47 -2.00 1.26 -17.94
C PRO A 47 -0.76 2.06 -18.32
N PHE A 48 0.05 2.39 -17.32
CA PHE A 48 1.38 2.93 -17.55
C PHE A 48 2.31 1.84 -18.09
N THR A 49 3.24 2.26 -18.91
CA THR A 49 4.26 1.36 -19.46
C THR A 49 5.41 1.17 -18.47
N GLN A 50 6.24 0.17 -18.72
CA GLN A 50 7.49 -0.01 -17.95
C GLN A 50 8.39 1.23 -18.06
N GLU A 51 8.43 1.88 -19.20
CA GLU A 51 9.19 3.11 -19.42
C GLU A 51 8.68 4.26 -18.54
N ASP A 52 7.37 4.42 -18.37
CA ASP A 52 6.77 5.42 -17.50
C ASP A 52 7.21 5.21 -16.04
N TYR A 53 7.27 3.96 -15.57
CA TYR A 53 7.75 3.63 -14.23
C TYR A 53 9.26 3.85 -14.07
N LEU A 54 10.06 3.58 -15.10
CA LEU A 54 11.49 3.90 -15.09
C LEU A 54 11.74 5.41 -15.01
N GLN A 55 10.97 6.21 -15.73
CA GLN A 55 11.04 7.68 -15.64
C GLN A 55 10.61 8.18 -14.25
N LEU A 56 9.59 7.56 -13.64
CA LEU A 56 9.23 7.89 -12.26
C LEU A 56 10.36 7.53 -11.28
N ARG A 57 10.99 6.37 -11.45
CA ARG A 57 12.16 5.98 -10.66
C ARG A 57 13.26 7.04 -10.73
N GLU A 58 13.56 7.55 -11.94
CA GLU A 58 14.56 8.61 -12.12
C GLU A 58 14.19 9.89 -11.35
N ARG A 59 12.92 10.31 -11.43
CA ARG A 59 12.41 11.46 -10.64
C ARG A 59 12.56 11.24 -9.13
N VAL A 60 12.28 10.02 -8.66
CA VAL A 60 12.45 9.65 -7.25
C VAL A 60 13.90 9.76 -6.82
N LEU A 61 14.83 9.19 -7.57
CA LEU A 61 16.25 9.23 -7.25
C LEU A 61 16.80 10.67 -7.25
N ILE A 62 16.46 11.46 -8.27
CA ILE A 62 16.82 12.88 -8.33
C ILE A 62 16.31 13.64 -7.09
N LYS A 63 15.07 13.37 -6.69
CA LYS A 63 14.50 14.02 -5.51
C LYS A 63 15.23 13.63 -4.23
N LEU A 64 15.54 12.35 -4.05
CA LEU A 64 16.26 11.86 -2.87
C LEU A 64 17.67 12.43 -2.78
N GLU A 65 18.38 12.52 -3.90
CA GLU A 65 19.70 13.15 -3.98
C GLU A 65 19.65 14.64 -3.59
N LYS A 66 18.64 15.38 -4.09
CA LYS A 66 18.40 16.79 -3.70
C LYS A 66 18.03 16.95 -2.22
N MET A 67 17.43 15.93 -1.61
CA MET A 67 17.06 15.94 -0.20
C MET A 67 18.19 15.50 0.74
N GLY A 68 19.38 15.21 0.23
CA GLY A 68 20.58 14.95 1.02
C GLY A 68 21.12 13.52 0.96
N LEU A 69 20.49 12.62 0.19
CA LEU A 69 21.08 11.32 -0.13
C LEU A 69 22.03 11.48 -1.33
N THR A 70 23.09 12.26 -1.14
CA THR A 70 24.09 12.52 -2.17
C THR A 70 24.73 11.22 -2.62
N ASP A 71 25.04 11.14 -3.91
CA ASP A 71 25.67 9.97 -4.54
C ASP A 71 24.90 8.65 -4.37
N LEU A 72 23.59 8.71 -4.07
CA LEU A 72 22.75 7.52 -3.86
C LEU A 72 22.91 6.48 -4.96
N ARG A 73 22.91 6.91 -6.23
CA ARG A 73 23.03 6.02 -7.40
C ARG A 73 24.31 5.20 -7.40
N GLN A 74 25.42 5.79 -6.95
CA GLN A 74 26.75 5.13 -6.92
C GLN A 74 26.83 4.08 -5.82
N HIS A 75 25.93 4.17 -4.82
CA HIS A 75 25.88 3.26 -3.68
C HIS A 75 24.83 2.16 -3.81
N ILE A 76 24.04 2.15 -4.89
CA ILE A 76 23.07 1.07 -5.15
C ILE A 76 23.81 -0.20 -5.57
N VAL A 77 23.80 -1.20 -4.70
CA VAL A 77 24.40 -2.52 -4.97
C VAL A 77 23.38 -3.44 -5.66
N THR A 78 22.13 -3.38 -5.22
CA THR A 78 21.03 -4.12 -5.82
C THR A 78 19.74 -3.33 -5.65
N GLU A 79 18.81 -3.51 -6.56
CA GLU A 79 17.51 -2.86 -6.55
C GLU A 79 16.46 -3.83 -7.10
N ASP A 80 15.30 -3.82 -6.46
CA ASP A 80 14.10 -4.46 -6.97
C ASP A 80 12.97 -3.43 -6.98
N MET A 81 12.19 -3.40 -8.06
CA MET A 81 11.11 -2.44 -8.25
C MET A 81 9.81 -3.16 -8.57
N TRP A 82 8.82 -2.94 -7.73
CA TRP A 82 7.47 -3.47 -7.90
C TRP A 82 6.52 -2.41 -8.41
N THR A 83 5.86 -2.72 -9.51
CA THR A 83 4.79 -1.90 -10.08
C THR A 83 3.42 -2.35 -9.53
N PRO A 84 2.34 -1.59 -9.73
CA PRO A 84 0.99 -2.05 -9.41
C PRO A 84 0.62 -3.36 -10.09
N ASP A 85 1.11 -3.62 -11.31
CA ASP A 85 0.89 -4.88 -12.03
C ASP A 85 1.54 -6.07 -11.31
N ASP A 86 2.75 -5.90 -10.79
CA ASP A 86 3.44 -6.93 -9.99
C ASP A 86 2.68 -7.22 -8.70
N ILE A 87 2.15 -6.19 -8.06
CA ILE A 87 1.34 -6.30 -6.84
C ILE A 87 0.03 -7.04 -7.12
N GLU A 88 -0.67 -6.70 -8.19
CA GLU A 88 -1.90 -7.38 -8.60
C GLU A 88 -1.65 -8.85 -8.90
N LYS A 89 -0.63 -9.14 -9.70
CA LYS A 89 -0.24 -10.49 -10.09
C LYS A 89 0.16 -11.36 -8.89
N THR A 90 0.91 -10.79 -7.95
CA THR A 90 1.47 -11.54 -6.82
C THR A 90 0.45 -11.76 -5.70
N TYR A 91 -0.36 -10.75 -5.39
CA TYR A 91 -1.25 -10.75 -4.22
C TYR A 91 -2.74 -10.80 -4.57
N GLY A 92 -3.11 -10.78 -5.87
CA GLY A 92 -4.51 -10.68 -6.29
C GLY A 92 -5.18 -9.35 -5.88
N SER A 93 -4.39 -8.34 -5.59
CA SER A 93 -4.86 -7.04 -5.14
C SER A 93 -5.51 -6.28 -6.30
N HIS A 94 -6.79 -5.92 -6.18
CA HIS A 94 -7.52 -5.28 -7.26
C HIS A 94 -6.82 -4.03 -7.78
N LYS A 95 -6.48 -4.03 -9.07
CA LYS A 95 -5.75 -2.96 -9.76
C LYS A 95 -4.42 -2.57 -9.07
N GLY A 96 -3.75 -3.51 -8.43
CA GLY A 96 -2.48 -3.29 -7.73
C GLY A 96 -2.56 -2.39 -6.49
N SER A 97 -3.73 -2.25 -5.91
CA SER A 97 -4.00 -1.37 -4.76
C SER A 97 -3.61 -2.04 -3.44
N ILE A 98 -2.58 -1.53 -2.74
CA ILE A 98 -2.06 -2.15 -1.50
C ILE A 98 -3.05 -2.02 -0.33
N TYR A 99 -3.74 -0.89 -0.21
CA TYR A 99 -4.57 -0.57 0.96
C TYR A 99 -6.08 -0.69 0.72
N GLY A 100 -6.48 -1.29 -0.40
CA GLY A 100 -7.89 -1.43 -0.77
C GLY A 100 -8.57 -0.09 -1.07
N THR A 101 -9.87 -0.02 -0.80
CA THR A 101 -10.68 1.19 -1.07
C THR A 101 -10.29 2.37 -0.19
N VAL A 102 -10.27 3.56 -0.77
CA VAL A 102 -9.99 4.81 -0.06
C VAL A 102 -11.19 5.23 0.79
N SER A 103 -10.94 5.64 2.03
CA SER A 103 -11.93 6.30 2.88
C SER A 103 -12.10 7.75 2.44
N ASN A 104 -13.07 8.03 1.58
CA ASN A 104 -13.31 9.36 1.05
C ASN A 104 -14.65 9.91 1.58
N ARG A 105 -14.59 11.06 2.27
CA ARG A 105 -15.77 11.68 2.91
C ARG A 105 -16.89 11.98 1.91
N LYS A 106 -16.57 12.32 0.66
CA LYS A 106 -17.54 12.62 -0.39
C LYS A 106 -18.14 11.36 -1.05
N LYS A 107 -17.37 10.28 -1.16
CA LYS A 107 -17.79 9.06 -1.86
C LYS A 107 -18.43 8.03 -0.92
N ASN A 108 -17.91 7.87 0.28
CA ASN A 108 -18.30 6.83 1.22
C ASN A 108 -18.35 7.34 2.67
N HIS A 109 -18.61 8.64 2.89
CA HIS A 109 -18.72 9.29 4.19
C HIS A 109 -17.51 9.09 5.13
N GLY A 110 -16.34 8.75 4.56
CA GLY A 110 -15.13 8.47 5.33
C GLY A 110 -15.00 7.02 5.81
N PHE A 111 -15.96 6.16 5.48
CA PHE A 111 -15.94 4.75 5.86
C PHE A 111 -15.47 3.86 4.72
N LYS A 112 -14.93 2.71 5.07
CA LYS A 112 -14.71 1.59 4.16
C LYS A 112 -15.96 0.70 4.12
N HIS A 113 -15.88 -0.41 3.38
CA HIS A 113 -17.00 -1.36 3.31
C HIS A 113 -17.37 -1.91 4.68
N SER A 114 -18.63 -2.34 4.82
CA SER A 114 -19.12 -3.06 5.99
C SER A 114 -18.32 -4.35 6.20
N LYS A 115 -18.18 -4.77 7.47
CA LYS A 115 -17.58 -6.06 7.83
C LYS A 115 -18.54 -7.23 7.68
N HIS A 116 -19.82 -6.97 7.49
CA HIS A 116 -20.86 -7.97 7.30
C HIS A 116 -21.62 -7.67 6.01
N SER A 117 -21.98 -8.71 5.28
CA SER A 117 -22.80 -8.60 4.07
C SER A 117 -24.23 -8.23 4.43
N GLU A 118 -24.83 -7.28 3.70
CA GLU A 118 -26.25 -6.97 3.82
C GLU A 118 -27.15 -8.03 3.12
N LYS A 119 -26.55 -8.85 2.25
CA LYS A 119 -27.27 -9.83 1.42
C LYS A 119 -27.18 -11.26 1.97
N TYR A 120 -26.10 -11.58 2.67
CA TYR A 120 -25.84 -12.94 3.15
C TYR A 120 -25.47 -12.92 4.63
N ASP A 121 -26.28 -13.58 5.45
CA ASP A 121 -26.16 -13.57 6.91
C ASP A 121 -24.84 -14.16 7.44
N ASN A 122 -24.25 -15.10 6.72
CA ASN A 122 -23.02 -15.79 7.13
C ASN A 122 -21.77 -15.30 6.39
N LEU A 123 -21.85 -14.15 5.68
CA LEU A 123 -20.71 -13.63 4.92
C LEU A 123 -20.11 -12.40 5.61
N TYR A 124 -18.87 -12.53 6.02
CA TYR A 124 -18.10 -11.49 6.69
C TYR A 124 -16.85 -11.12 5.91
N PHE A 125 -16.39 -9.88 6.07
CA PHE A 125 -15.21 -9.34 5.41
C PHE A 125 -14.18 -8.85 6.44
N VAL A 126 -12.91 -9.17 6.20
CA VAL A 126 -11.76 -8.74 7.01
C VAL A 126 -10.65 -8.18 6.12
N GLY A 127 -9.72 -7.45 6.68
CA GLY A 127 -8.55 -6.94 5.97
C GLY A 127 -8.59 -5.46 5.67
N GLY A 128 -7.74 -5.02 4.73
CA GLY A 128 -7.52 -3.61 4.43
C GLY A 128 -8.69 -2.88 3.77
N THR A 129 -9.63 -3.62 3.17
CA THR A 129 -10.80 -3.06 2.45
C THR A 129 -11.95 -2.66 3.37
N VAL A 130 -11.96 -3.17 4.59
CA VAL A 130 -12.94 -2.82 5.64
C VAL A 130 -12.30 -1.95 6.73
N ASN A 131 -13.11 -1.30 7.58
CA ASN A 131 -12.57 -0.56 8.72
C ASN A 131 -11.90 -1.52 9.74
N PRO A 132 -10.78 -1.09 10.40
CA PRO A 132 -10.18 0.24 10.40
C PRO A 132 -9.28 0.56 9.19
N GLY A 133 -8.96 -0.38 8.33
CA GLY A 133 -8.23 -0.13 7.10
C GLY A 133 -6.96 -0.95 6.92
N GLY A 134 -6.06 -0.48 6.05
CA GLY A 134 -4.79 -1.13 5.72
C GLY A 134 -3.71 -0.93 6.79
N GLY A 135 -2.73 -1.83 6.79
CA GLY A 135 -1.63 -1.90 7.74
C GLY A 135 -1.79 -3.07 8.72
N MET A 136 -0.69 -3.74 9.08
CA MET A 136 -0.71 -4.99 9.87
C MET A 136 -1.57 -4.90 11.15
N PRO A 137 -1.43 -3.88 12.02
CA PRO A 137 -2.26 -3.77 13.21
C PRO A 137 -3.76 -3.62 12.86
N MET A 138 -4.07 -2.84 11.84
CA MET A 138 -5.46 -2.53 11.46
C MET A 138 -6.16 -3.74 10.84
N VAL A 139 -5.49 -4.50 9.99
CA VAL A 139 -6.08 -5.71 9.39
C VAL A 139 -6.29 -6.79 10.44
N THR A 140 -5.37 -6.96 11.39
CA THR A 140 -5.52 -7.88 12.53
C THR A 140 -6.72 -7.47 13.39
N MET A 141 -6.86 -6.18 13.70
CA MET A 141 -7.99 -5.66 14.45
C MET A 141 -9.32 -5.90 13.72
N SER A 142 -9.35 -5.81 12.38
CA SER A 142 -10.57 -6.11 11.61
C SER A 142 -11.02 -7.56 11.80
N GLY A 143 -10.07 -8.50 11.86
CA GLY A 143 -10.33 -9.91 12.16
C GLY A 143 -10.90 -10.13 13.55
N GLN A 144 -10.32 -9.51 14.57
CA GLN A 144 -10.84 -9.57 15.95
C GLN A 144 -12.29 -9.04 16.02
N GLN A 145 -12.55 -7.90 15.40
CA GLN A 145 -13.91 -7.31 15.39
C GLN A 145 -14.94 -8.17 14.66
N VAL A 146 -14.54 -8.92 13.62
CA VAL A 146 -15.44 -9.87 12.94
C VAL A 146 -15.69 -11.08 13.82
N ARG A 147 -14.65 -11.63 14.46
CA ARG A 147 -14.81 -12.72 15.43
C ARG A 147 -15.84 -12.34 16.52
N ASP A 148 -15.70 -11.16 17.11
CA ASP A 148 -16.58 -10.70 18.18
C ASP A 148 -18.04 -10.59 17.70
N LYS A 149 -18.26 -10.11 16.47
CA LYS A 149 -19.58 -10.06 15.85
C LYS A 149 -20.20 -11.45 15.63
N ILE A 150 -19.40 -12.43 15.21
CA ILE A 150 -19.87 -13.81 15.01
C ILE A 150 -20.26 -14.43 16.34
N VAL A 151 -19.39 -14.32 17.37
CA VAL A 151 -19.66 -14.87 18.70
C VAL A 151 -20.91 -14.24 19.32
N GLN A 152 -21.06 -12.92 19.23
CA GLN A 152 -22.26 -12.22 19.74
C GLN A 152 -23.54 -12.73 19.07
N ARG A 153 -23.52 -12.85 17.72
CA ARG A 153 -24.68 -13.35 16.99
C ARG A 153 -25.04 -14.79 17.38
N ASP A 154 -24.04 -15.65 17.53
CA ASP A 154 -24.28 -17.04 17.88
C ASP A 154 -24.90 -17.16 19.28
N GLN A 155 -24.46 -16.31 20.25
CA GLN A 155 -25.06 -16.21 21.59
C GLN A 155 -26.48 -15.64 21.60
N GLU A 156 -26.86 -14.81 20.63
CA GLU A 156 -28.22 -14.26 20.50
C GLU A 156 -29.20 -15.28 19.86
N ASN A 157 -28.70 -16.32 19.20
CA ASN A 157 -29.48 -17.35 18.53
C ASN A 157 -29.61 -18.66 19.32
N ASP A 158 -28.88 -18.82 20.42
CA ASP A 158 -28.97 -19.93 21.38
C ASP A 158 -30.00 -19.59 22.51
#